data_ba50211678da15f825110cec699633f5
#
_entry.id   ba50211678da15f825110cec699633f5
#
_cell.length_a   1.000
_cell.length_b   1.000
_cell.length_c   1.000
_cell.angle_alpha   90.00
_cell.angle_beta   90.00
_cell.angle_gamma   90.00
#
_symmetry.space_group_name_H-M   'P 1'
#
loop_
_entity.id
_entity.type
_entity.pdbx_description
1 polymer ?
#
loop_
_entity_poly.entity_id
_entity_poly.type
_entity_poly.pdbx_seq_one_letter_code
_entity_poly.pdbx_strand_id
1 'polypeptide(L)'
;MPLLISETSGSDGEGALQKSFSFKYRAKRATNKALASLHRKPAKAAPEGKAPIQPETPPAPAEAPRPGKDEQIVYLKLSDLHAFKNHPFQVRNDEEMKAMVSSVKDKGVTQPAIVRPLEGGGYEIVSGHRRQKASELAGFTDMPCIVRNLTDEQAITQMVEDNMNQRENILPSEKAKALKMQLEAIKHQGAKDFTSGQLDPKDAGRRSNEVVAERNKMTVKQVQRYIKLNDLVPELSKMMDEGQIKFTPAVELSYIKPKNQKYIAVAIESEVAAPSLSQAQRMRELDQKGVLNGDVIDGIMMEDKKEVDKVILTGAELGKYFGKETTPREMKDQIIKLLDDWKGQQKEVAKPEKKAPEAEK
;
A
#
# COMPACT_ATOMS: atom_id res chain seq x y z
N MET A 1 9.67 -30.10 -64.90
CA MET A 1 9.22 -31.52 -64.82
C MET A 1 8.80 -31.82 -63.41
N PRO A 2 7.60 -32.32 -63.25
CA PRO A 2 6.96 -32.56 -61.97
C PRO A 2 7.05 -34.02 -61.53
N LEU A 3 6.68 -34.32 -60.29
CA LEU A 3 6.11 -35.61 -59.85
C LEU A 3 5.68 -35.45 -58.41
N LEU A 4 4.41 -35.38 -58.16
CA LEU A 4 3.37 -36.40 -57.91
C LEU A 4 3.39 -36.84 -56.42
N ILE A 5 2.46 -36.37 -55.66
CA ILE A 5 1.16 -36.95 -55.24
C ILE A 5 1.34 -38.25 -54.44
N SER A 6 0.84 -38.23 -53.18
CA SER A 6 -0.11 -39.24 -52.76
C SER A 6 -0.93 -38.74 -51.57
N GLU A 7 -2.19 -38.60 -51.80
CA GLU A 7 -3.29 -38.56 -50.85
C GLU A 7 -3.44 -39.93 -50.21
N THR A 8 -3.78 -39.98 -48.92
CA THR A 8 -4.69 -41.05 -48.42
C THR A 8 -5.63 -40.45 -47.40
N SER A 9 -6.84 -40.51 -47.74
CA SER A 9 -8.06 -40.29 -46.98
C SER A 9 -8.29 -41.34 -45.89
N GLY A 10 -9.08 -40.98 -44.90
CA GLY A 10 -9.73 -41.89 -43.92
C GLY A 10 -10.19 -41.08 -42.73
N SER A 11 -11.32 -40.58 -42.76
CA SER A 11 -12.70 -40.87 -42.36
C SER A 11 -12.86 -41.28 -40.93
N ASP A 12 -13.75 -40.52 -40.28
CA ASP A 12 -14.75 -40.91 -39.27
C ASP A 12 -14.34 -41.15 -37.82
N GLY A 13 -15.01 -40.44 -36.95
CA GLY A 13 -15.08 -40.72 -35.55
C GLY A 13 -15.65 -39.59 -34.72
N GLU A 14 -16.93 -39.29 -34.89
CA GLU A 14 -17.74 -38.56 -33.91
C GLU A 14 -17.69 -39.27 -32.56
N GLY A 15 -17.56 -38.53 -31.48
CA GLY A 15 -17.63 -39.11 -30.13
C GLY A 15 -17.69 -38.03 -29.07
N ALA A 16 -18.86 -37.43 -28.91
CA ALA A 16 -19.24 -36.61 -27.80
C ALA A 16 -18.87 -37.21 -26.45
N LEU A 17 -18.24 -36.44 -25.58
CA LEU A 17 -18.40 -36.59 -24.13
C LEU A 17 -18.15 -35.21 -23.44
N GLN A 18 -19.23 -34.45 -23.39
CA GLN A 18 -19.44 -33.46 -22.36
C GLN A 18 -19.43 -34.19 -21.01
N LYS A 19 -18.44 -33.94 -20.18
CA LYS A 19 -18.52 -34.18 -18.75
C LYS A 19 -18.47 -32.87 -18.00
N SER A 20 -19.67 -32.42 -17.70
CA SER A 20 -19.98 -31.39 -16.71
C SER A 20 -19.32 -31.76 -15.37
N PHE A 21 -18.39 -30.93 -14.91
CA PHE A 21 -17.98 -30.88 -13.52
C PHE A 21 -18.83 -29.86 -12.77
N SER A 22 -19.98 -30.34 -12.31
CA SER A 22 -20.79 -29.67 -11.32
C SER A 22 -20.10 -29.80 -9.96
N PHE A 23 -19.47 -28.74 -9.48
CA PHE A 23 -18.93 -28.67 -8.13
C PHE A 23 -20.04 -28.32 -7.16
N LYS A 24 -20.55 -29.33 -6.45
CA LYS A 24 -21.52 -29.18 -5.37
C LYS A 24 -20.86 -28.52 -4.15
N TYR A 25 -21.10 -27.23 -3.98
CA TYR A 25 -20.89 -26.58 -2.69
C TYR A 25 -22.08 -26.93 -1.79
N ARG A 26 -21.91 -27.90 -0.93
CA ARG A 26 -22.88 -28.25 0.10
C ARG A 26 -22.46 -27.60 1.42
N ALA A 27 -23.18 -26.56 1.78
CA ALA A 27 -23.16 -25.96 3.10
C ALA A 27 -23.47 -27.01 4.18
N LYS A 28 -22.58 -27.19 5.14
CA LYS A 28 -22.91 -27.80 6.43
C LYS A 28 -23.10 -26.72 7.48
N ARG A 29 -24.33 -26.27 7.62
CA ARG A 29 -24.86 -25.74 8.88
C ARG A 29 -25.38 -26.92 9.66
N ALA A 30 -24.75 -27.30 10.75
CA ALA A 30 -25.32 -28.16 11.77
C ALA A 30 -25.39 -27.35 13.07
N THR A 31 -26.52 -26.91 13.34
CA THR A 31 -27.32 -26.84 14.57
C THR A 31 -26.76 -27.69 15.71
N ASN A 32 -26.34 -27.02 16.78
CA ASN A 32 -26.35 -27.56 18.12
C ASN A 32 -27.11 -26.62 19.03
N LYS A 33 -28.38 -26.88 19.14
CA LYS A 33 -29.28 -26.36 20.16
C LYS A 33 -29.85 -27.55 20.88
N ALA A 34 -29.89 -27.46 22.19
CA ALA A 34 -30.53 -28.34 23.15
C ALA A 34 -29.67 -29.45 23.80
N LEU A 35 -29.24 -29.17 25.01
CA LEU A 35 -29.72 -29.92 26.18
C LEU A 35 -29.35 -29.16 27.45
N ALA A 36 -30.28 -28.30 27.87
CA ALA A 36 -30.37 -27.83 29.25
C ALA A 36 -31.46 -28.69 29.90
N SER A 37 -31.19 -29.08 31.09
CA SER A 37 -32.11 -29.29 32.18
C SER A 37 -32.01 -30.65 32.89
N LEU A 38 -32.13 -30.50 34.20
CA LEU A 38 -32.50 -31.44 35.27
C LEU A 38 -31.27 -32.09 35.98
N HIS A 39 -30.98 -31.90 37.26
CA HIS A 39 -31.79 -31.90 38.47
C HIS A 39 -30.98 -31.40 39.68
N ARG A 40 -31.48 -30.43 40.43
CA ARG A 40 -31.84 -30.42 41.87
C ARG A 40 -30.87 -30.93 42.92
N LYS A 41 -30.60 -29.98 43.86
CA LYS A 41 -30.17 -30.07 45.24
C LYS A 41 -30.92 -31.13 46.08
N PRO A 42 -30.46 -31.52 47.32
CA PRO A 42 -30.34 -30.54 48.40
C PRO A 42 -29.18 -30.81 49.43
N ALA A 43 -29.11 -29.88 50.36
CA ALA A 43 -28.19 -29.65 51.45
C ALA A 43 -28.20 -30.73 52.53
N LYS A 44 -27.08 -30.85 53.30
CA LYS A 44 -27.03 -30.63 54.75
C LYS A 44 -25.68 -30.93 55.39
N ALA A 45 -25.34 -30.04 56.31
CA ALA A 45 -24.65 -30.18 57.57
C ALA A 45 -23.12 -30.27 57.62
N ALA A 46 -22.54 -29.25 58.23
CA ALA A 46 -21.23 -29.24 58.87
C ALA A 46 -21.21 -30.11 60.13
N PRO A 47 -20.04 -30.50 60.70
CA PRO A 47 -19.34 -29.58 61.58
C PRO A 47 -17.78 -29.65 61.59
N GLU A 48 -17.20 -28.53 61.90
CA GLU A 48 -16.05 -28.20 62.74
C GLU A 48 -14.73 -28.98 62.72
N GLY A 49 -13.66 -28.26 62.47
CA GLY A 49 -12.48 -28.37 63.29
C GLY A 49 -11.15 -28.52 62.58
N LYS A 50 -10.36 -27.43 62.61
CA LYS A 50 -8.90 -27.35 62.81
C LYS A 50 -8.03 -26.84 61.65
N ALA A 51 -7.47 -25.69 61.99
CA ALA A 51 -6.15 -25.13 61.70
C ALA A 51 -5.84 -24.65 60.25
N PRO A 52 -5.25 -23.46 60.09
CA PRO A 52 -5.08 -22.75 58.85
C PRO A 52 -3.89 -23.29 58.07
N ILE A 53 -4.14 -23.90 56.96
CA ILE A 53 -3.15 -24.09 55.91
C ILE A 53 -3.21 -22.83 55.07
N GLN A 54 -2.09 -22.11 54.97
CA GLN A 54 -1.92 -20.98 54.10
C GLN A 54 -2.32 -21.38 52.66
N PRO A 55 -3.15 -20.60 51.94
CA PRO A 55 -3.41 -20.88 50.55
C PRO A 55 -2.15 -20.54 49.74
N GLU A 56 -1.56 -21.56 49.12
CA GLU A 56 -0.64 -21.36 47.99
C GLU A 56 -1.39 -20.60 46.92
N THR A 57 -0.95 -19.38 46.68
CA THR A 57 -1.38 -18.56 45.55
C THR A 57 -1.14 -19.35 44.25
N PRO A 58 -2.15 -19.50 43.35
CA PRO A 58 -1.91 -20.06 42.03
C PRO A 58 -0.82 -19.25 41.33
N PRO A 59 0.08 -19.85 40.52
CA PRO A 59 1.07 -19.11 39.78
C PRO A 59 0.35 -18.11 38.92
N ALA A 60 0.72 -16.84 39.03
CA ALA A 60 0.21 -15.75 38.20
C ALA A 60 0.35 -16.16 36.73
N PRO A 61 -0.64 -15.84 35.85
CA PRO A 61 -0.50 -16.06 34.44
C PRO A 61 0.79 -15.37 34.00
N ALA A 62 1.60 -16.09 33.20
CA ALA A 62 2.83 -15.54 32.65
C ALA A 62 2.50 -14.19 31.99
N GLU A 63 3.02 -13.10 32.58
CA GLU A 63 2.88 -11.75 32.03
C GLU A 63 3.39 -11.78 30.60
N ALA A 64 2.54 -11.33 29.67
CA ALA A 64 2.97 -11.04 28.32
C ALA A 64 4.20 -10.13 28.38
N PRO A 65 5.22 -10.34 27.52
CA PRO A 65 6.44 -9.54 27.56
C PRO A 65 6.07 -8.07 27.40
N ARG A 66 6.23 -7.32 28.49
CA ARG A 66 6.08 -5.87 28.45
C ARG A 66 7.23 -5.32 27.60
N PRO A 67 6.97 -4.41 26.66
CA PRO A 67 8.05 -3.69 25.99
C PRO A 67 8.76 -2.81 27.05
N GLY A 68 10.07 -3.05 27.24
CA GLY A 68 10.91 -2.14 27.97
C GLY A 68 11.21 -2.52 29.39
N LYS A 69 12.19 -3.40 29.61
CA LYS A 69 13.18 -3.17 30.67
C LYS A 69 13.75 -1.78 30.39
N ASP A 70 13.86 -0.95 31.44
CA ASP A 70 14.33 0.42 31.45
C ASP A 70 15.37 0.72 30.37
N GLU A 71 14.89 1.21 29.20
CA GLU A 71 15.77 1.66 28.13
C GLU A 71 16.45 2.93 28.59
N GLN A 72 17.73 2.84 28.95
CA GLN A 72 18.51 3.97 29.40
C GLN A 72 18.80 4.91 28.24
N ILE A 73 18.52 6.19 28.46
CA ILE A 73 18.93 7.25 27.54
C ILE A 73 20.39 7.58 27.81
N VAL A 74 21.22 7.45 26.80
CA VAL A 74 22.66 7.74 26.88
C VAL A 74 22.94 8.90 25.90
N TYR A 75 23.74 9.86 26.34
CA TYR A 75 24.23 10.93 25.48
C TYR A 75 25.45 10.44 24.72
N LEU A 76 25.34 10.40 23.39
CA LEU A 76 26.40 9.98 22.49
C LEU A 76 26.89 11.17 21.66
N LYS A 77 28.21 11.21 21.40
CA LYS A 77 28.81 12.23 20.55
C LYS A 77 28.31 12.08 19.10
N LEU A 78 28.00 13.19 18.45
CA LEU A 78 27.57 13.17 17.06
C LEU A 78 28.63 12.59 16.12
N SER A 79 29.93 12.72 16.47
CA SER A 79 31.06 12.10 15.76
C SER A 79 31.02 10.57 15.71
N ASP A 80 30.42 9.96 16.72
CA ASP A 80 30.38 8.50 16.89
C ASP A 80 29.12 7.89 16.26
N LEU A 81 28.25 8.74 15.70
CA LEU A 81 26.98 8.36 15.09
C LEU A 81 27.12 8.29 13.56
N HIS A 82 26.90 7.13 13.01
CA HIS A 82 27.01 6.85 11.58
C HIS A 82 25.62 6.68 10.94
N ALA A 83 25.46 7.17 9.72
CA ALA A 83 24.22 6.99 8.98
C ALA A 83 23.98 5.52 8.63
N PHE A 84 22.69 5.09 8.64
CA PHE A 84 22.32 3.75 8.24
C PHE A 84 22.71 3.47 6.79
N LYS A 85 23.33 2.32 6.53
CA LYS A 85 23.74 1.90 5.20
C LYS A 85 22.53 1.77 4.27
N ASN A 86 22.58 2.45 3.12
CA ASN A 86 21.51 2.47 2.12
C ASN A 86 20.18 3.04 2.67
N HIS A 87 20.24 4.03 3.55
CA HIS A 87 19.04 4.66 4.13
C HIS A 87 18.09 5.16 3.03
N PRO A 88 16.83 4.70 2.98
CA PRO A 88 15.92 5.02 1.87
C PRO A 88 15.34 6.43 1.95
N PHE A 89 15.29 7.02 3.14
CA PHE A 89 14.68 8.33 3.39
C PHE A 89 15.73 9.44 3.38
N GLN A 90 15.52 10.43 2.55
CA GLN A 90 16.46 11.57 2.46
C GLN A 90 16.29 12.54 3.65
N VAL A 91 17.41 13.05 4.13
CA VAL A 91 17.44 14.14 5.09
C VAL A 91 17.54 15.44 4.30
N ARG A 92 16.38 16.09 4.05
CA ARG A 92 16.30 17.33 3.28
C ARG A 92 16.43 18.54 4.20
N ASN A 93 17.00 19.61 3.66
CA ASN A 93 17.05 20.90 4.33
C ASN A 93 15.82 21.74 3.92
N ASP A 94 14.64 21.27 4.33
CA ASP A 94 13.34 21.88 4.08
C ASP A 94 12.89 22.78 5.26
N GLU A 95 11.71 23.39 5.13
CA GLU A 95 11.14 24.23 6.20
C GLU A 95 10.90 23.43 7.49
N GLU A 96 10.54 22.13 7.37
CA GLU A 96 10.40 21.25 8.53
C GLU A 96 11.74 21.03 9.26
N MET A 97 12.85 20.96 8.51
CA MET A 97 14.19 20.86 9.08
C MET A 97 14.57 22.17 9.81
N LYS A 98 14.28 23.32 9.22
CA LYS A 98 14.52 24.61 9.87
C LYS A 98 13.74 24.75 11.18
N ALA A 99 12.46 24.36 11.18
CA ALA A 99 11.63 24.34 12.37
C ALA A 99 12.18 23.38 13.43
N MET A 100 12.65 22.19 13.01
CA MET A 100 13.30 21.22 13.92
C MET A 100 14.59 21.78 14.52
N VAL A 101 15.44 22.44 13.75
CA VAL A 101 16.66 23.09 14.23
C VAL A 101 16.34 24.16 15.28
N SER A 102 15.33 25.01 15.03
CA SER A 102 14.88 25.99 16.01
C SER A 102 14.40 25.33 17.30
N SER A 103 13.56 24.31 17.19
CA SER A 103 13.07 23.55 18.35
C SER A 103 14.21 22.88 19.15
N VAL A 104 15.21 22.34 18.45
CA VAL A 104 16.39 21.71 19.09
C VAL A 104 17.24 22.76 19.79
N LYS A 105 17.41 23.95 19.23
CA LYS A 105 18.13 25.07 19.89
C LYS A 105 17.44 25.50 21.19
N ASP A 106 16.09 25.57 21.16
CA ASP A 106 15.32 26.11 22.29
C ASP A 106 15.13 25.10 23.42
N LYS A 107 14.90 23.83 23.08
CA LYS A 107 14.46 22.78 24.03
C LYS A 107 15.38 21.55 24.09
N GLY A 108 16.43 21.51 23.25
CA GLY A 108 17.22 20.29 23.04
C GLY A 108 16.45 19.23 22.25
N VAL A 109 17.04 18.06 22.14
CA VAL A 109 16.41 16.89 21.49
C VAL A 109 15.47 16.22 22.49
N THR A 110 14.17 16.38 22.31
CA THR A 110 13.14 15.87 23.23
C THR A 110 12.88 14.36 23.08
N GLN A 111 13.09 13.81 21.89
CA GLN A 111 12.94 12.38 21.62
C GLN A 111 14.31 11.76 21.31
N PRO A 112 14.77 10.75 22.08
CA PRO A 112 16.08 10.13 21.83
C PRO A 112 16.08 9.41 20.48
N ALA A 113 17.25 9.36 19.80
CA ALA A 113 17.45 8.55 18.63
C ALA A 113 17.61 7.07 19.03
N ILE A 114 17.24 6.16 18.12
CA ILE A 114 17.51 4.73 18.29
C ILE A 114 18.77 4.41 17.48
N VAL A 115 19.75 3.82 18.15
CA VAL A 115 21.04 3.47 17.57
C VAL A 115 21.40 2.04 17.91
N ARG A 116 22.27 1.41 17.09
CA ARG A 116 22.86 0.11 17.39
C ARG A 116 24.38 0.18 17.34
N PRO A 117 25.11 -0.60 18.15
CA PRO A 117 26.56 -0.62 18.13
C PRO A 117 27.07 -1.23 16.82
N LEU A 118 28.20 -0.70 16.30
CA LEU A 118 28.94 -1.25 15.15
C LEU A 118 30.13 -2.07 15.62
N GLU A 119 30.46 -3.15 14.93
CA GLU A 119 31.60 -4.02 15.23
C GLU A 119 32.93 -3.27 15.17
N GLY A 120 33.06 -2.22 14.35
CA GLY A 120 34.22 -1.36 14.20
C GLY A 120 34.32 -0.20 15.19
N GLY A 121 33.40 -0.12 16.16
CA GLY A 121 33.25 1.02 17.07
C GLY A 121 32.29 2.08 16.55
N GLY A 122 31.75 2.90 17.45
CA GLY A 122 30.67 3.85 17.14
C GLY A 122 29.30 3.19 17.06
N TYR A 123 28.34 3.94 16.57
CA TYR A 123 26.92 3.53 16.53
C TYR A 123 26.30 3.86 15.18
N GLU A 124 25.49 2.96 14.64
CA GLU A 124 24.67 3.20 13.46
C GLU A 124 23.26 3.69 13.88
N ILE A 125 22.81 4.77 13.28
CA ILE A 125 21.51 5.35 13.58
C ILE A 125 20.43 4.53 12.85
N VAL A 126 19.53 3.93 13.62
CA VAL A 126 18.36 3.22 13.10
C VAL A 126 17.18 4.18 12.90
N SER A 127 16.94 5.05 13.89
CA SER A 127 15.87 6.07 13.82
C SER A 127 16.36 7.38 14.41
N GLY A 128 16.18 8.49 13.70
CA GLY A 128 16.54 9.83 14.19
C GLY A 128 17.57 10.59 13.37
N HIS A 129 17.84 10.21 12.10
CA HIS A 129 18.78 10.91 11.21
C HIS A 129 18.49 12.41 11.10
N ARG A 130 17.21 12.83 11.02
CA ARG A 130 16.84 14.26 10.98
C ARG A 130 17.18 14.96 12.30
N ARG A 131 17.02 14.26 13.45
CA ARG A 131 17.37 14.79 14.78
C ARG A 131 18.88 14.94 14.93
N GLN A 132 19.68 13.99 14.44
CA GLN A 132 21.12 14.14 14.37
C GLN A 132 21.51 15.37 13.54
N LYS A 133 20.96 15.49 12.32
CA LYS A 133 21.26 16.64 11.44
C LYS A 133 20.85 17.98 12.05
N ALA A 134 19.69 18.01 12.72
CA ALA A 134 19.23 19.21 13.41
C ALA A 134 20.15 19.57 14.59
N SER A 135 20.67 18.58 15.34
CA SER A 135 21.64 18.79 16.43
C SER A 135 22.96 19.35 15.91
N GLU A 136 23.47 18.81 14.82
CA GLU A 136 24.68 19.37 14.14
C GLU A 136 24.48 20.83 13.74
N LEU A 137 23.35 21.15 13.07
CA LEU A 137 23.02 22.52 12.62
C LEU A 137 22.72 23.46 13.80
N ALA A 138 22.28 22.91 14.93
CA ALA A 138 22.06 23.66 16.15
C ALA A 138 23.36 23.92 16.94
N GLY A 139 24.48 23.25 16.59
CA GLY A 139 25.80 23.40 17.23
C GLY A 139 26.00 22.51 18.47
N PHE A 140 25.20 21.46 18.66
CA PHE A 140 25.40 20.47 19.72
C PHE A 140 26.52 19.50 19.35
N THR A 141 27.23 18.98 20.34
CA THR A 141 28.31 17.99 20.21
C THR A 141 27.82 16.55 20.47
N ASP A 142 26.70 16.41 21.17
CA ASP A 142 26.10 15.14 21.56
C ASP A 142 24.57 15.20 21.42
N MET A 143 23.92 14.05 21.51
CA MET A 143 22.47 13.93 21.52
C MET A 143 22.00 12.72 22.31
N PRO A 144 20.78 12.75 22.87
CA PRO A 144 20.21 11.61 23.59
C PRO A 144 19.89 10.47 22.62
N CYS A 145 20.35 9.26 22.96
CA CYS A 145 20.19 8.04 22.22
C CYS A 145 19.73 6.88 23.09
N ILE A 146 19.01 5.95 22.52
CA ILE A 146 18.71 4.63 23.09
C ILE A 146 19.52 3.60 22.30
N VAL A 147 20.37 2.84 22.98
CA VAL A 147 21.18 1.81 22.36
C VAL A 147 20.43 0.48 22.37
N ARG A 148 20.17 -0.09 21.19
CA ARG A 148 19.55 -1.40 21.04
C ARG A 148 20.47 -2.33 20.26
N ASN A 149 20.59 -3.57 20.71
CA ASN A 149 21.28 -4.61 19.96
C ASN A 149 20.31 -5.21 18.94
N LEU A 150 20.31 -4.68 17.71
CA LEU A 150 19.42 -5.09 16.62
C LEU A 150 20.22 -5.79 15.53
N THR A 151 19.65 -6.88 15.00
CA THR A 151 20.17 -7.46 13.74
C THR A 151 19.88 -6.51 12.58
N ASP A 152 20.48 -6.76 11.40
CA ASP A 152 20.25 -5.93 10.20
C ASP A 152 18.78 -5.92 9.82
N GLU A 153 18.11 -7.06 9.87
CA GLU A 153 16.71 -7.22 9.52
C GLU A 153 15.79 -6.49 10.52
N GLN A 154 16.12 -6.57 11.81
CA GLN A 154 15.37 -5.85 12.86
C GLN A 154 15.55 -4.34 12.71
N ALA A 155 16.79 -3.88 12.46
CA ALA A 155 17.09 -2.47 12.29
C ALA A 155 16.38 -1.89 11.05
N ILE A 156 16.37 -2.60 9.90
CA ILE A 156 15.62 -2.20 8.70
C ILE A 156 14.13 -2.10 9.01
N THR A 157 13.56 -3.09 9.68
CA THR A 157 12.14 -3.12 10.01
C THR A 157 11.77 -1.93 10.92
N GLN A 158 12.53 -1.71 12.00
CA GLN A 158 12.34 -0.59 12.92
C GLN A 158 12.45 0.76 12.20
N MET A 159 13.47 0.94 11.37
CA MET A 159 13.68 2.16 10.59
C MET A 159 12.51 2.47 9.68
N VAL A 160 11.98 1.47 8.96
CA VAL A 160 10.86 1.66 8.03
C VAL A 160 9.59 1.99 8.80
N GLU A 161 9.26 1.24 9.85
CA GLU A 161 8.06 1.45 10.66
C GLU A 161 8.05 2.83 11.34
N ASP A 162 9.17 3.26 11.91
CA ASP A 162 9.28 4.58 12.54
C ASP A 162 9.04 5.71 11.52
N ASN A 163 9.67 5.64 10.35
CA ASN A 163 9.49 6.67 9.32
C ASN A 163 8.07 6.66 8.75
N MET A 164 7.52 5.48 8.43
CA MET A 164 6.17 5.36 7.87
C MET A 164 5.07 5.82 8.83
N ASN A 165 5.28 5.70 10.15
CA ASN A 165 4.32 6.12 11.16
C ASN A 165 4.50 7.59 11.62
N GLN A 166 5.71 8.14 11.52
CA GLN A 166 6.04 9.47 12.07
C GLN A 166 6.09 10.59 11.03
N ARG A 167 6.29 10.25 9.74
CA ARG A 167 6.43 11.24 8.67
C ARG A 167 5.17 11.29 7.81
N GLU A 168 4.60 12.47 7.67
CA GLU A 168 3.44 12.70 6.78
C GLU A 168 3.86 12.76 5.31
N ASN A 169 4.98 13.43 5.03
CA ASN A 169 5.45 13.71 3.67
C ASN A 169 6.64 12.82 3.28
N ILE A 170 6.35 11.57 2.87
CA ILE A 170 7.35 10.64 2.32
C ILE A 170 7.17 10.59 0.82
N LEU A 171 8.27 10.78 0.06
CA LEU A 171 8.22 10.64 -1.39
C LEU A 171 7.83 9.22 -1.82
N PRO A 172 7.10 9.08 -2.93
CA PRO A 172 6.75 7.77 -3.46
C PRO A 172 7.96 6.87 -3.71
N SER A 173 9.08 7.42 -4.20
CA SER A 173 10.33 6.68 -4.43
C SER A 173 10.99 6.22 -3.13
N GLU A 174 10.99 7.06 -2.08
CA GLU A 174 11.50 6.69 -0.75
C GLU A 174 10.66 5.56 -0.15
N LYS A 175 9.33 5.68 -0.23
CA LYS A 175 8.39 4.66 0.23
C LYS A 175 8.57 3.34 -0.52
N ALA A 176 8.80 3.40 -1.84
CA ALA A 176 9.07 2.23 -2.66
C ALA A 176 10.35 1.50 -2.24
N LYS A 177 11.44 2.24 -2.01
CA LYS A 177 12.72 1.68 -1.53
C LYS A 177 12.59 1.08 -0.14
N ALA A 178 11.95 1.81 0.79
CA ALA A 178 11.75 1.38 2.17
C ALA A 178 10.95 0.06 2.25
N LEU A 179 9.82 -0.02 1.55
CA LEU A 179 8.98 -1.23 1.52
C LEU A 179 9.69 -2.41 0.85
N LYS A 180 10.53 -2.17 -0.16
CA LYS A 180 11.36 -3.22 -0.77
C LYS A 180 12.38 -3.74 0.23
N MET A 181 13.11 -2.86 0.91
CA MET A 181 14.10 -3.24 1.94
C MET A 181 13.44 -4.02 3.08
N GLN A 182 12.29 -3.58 3.58
CA GLN A 182 11.56 -4.28 4.63
C GLN A 182 11.08 -5.66 4.18
N LEU A 183 10.59 -5.78 2.95
CA LEU A 183 10.17 -7.06 2.40
C LEU A 183 11.35 -8.04 2.29
N GLU A 184 12.50 -7.57 1.84
CA GLU A 184 13.72 -8.37 1.76
C GLU A 184 14.21 -8.79 3.16
N ALA A 185 14.23 -7.88 4.13
CA ALA A 185 14.58 -8.17 5.51
C ALA A 185 13.68 -9.26 6.13
N ILE A 186 12.35 -9.14 5.96
CA ILE A 186 11.40 -10.14 6.47
C ILE A 186 11.57 -11.49 5.78
N LYS A 187 11.86 -11.52 4.47
CA LYS A 187 12.15 -12.78 3.76
C LYS A 187 13.42 -13.44 4.27
N HIS A 188 14.49 -12.66 4.50
CA HIS A 188 15.75 -13.17 5.04
C HIS A 188 15.59 -13.68 6.46
N GLN A 189 14.83 -12.98 7.30
CA GLN A 189 14.49 -13.40 8.65
C GLN A 189 13.76 -14.73 8.61
N GLY A 190 12.70 -14.87 7.82
CA GLY A 190 11.95 -16.12 7.69
C GLY A 190 12.78 -17.31 7.18
N ALA A 191 13.80 -17.07 6.34
CA ALA A 191 14.69 -18.14 5.89
C ALA A 191 15.67 -18.60 6.98
N LYS A 192 16.14 -17.69 7.86
CA LYS A 192 17.04 -18.02 8.98
C LYS A 192 16.29 -18.65 10.15
N ASP A 193 15.04 -18.26 10.39
CA ASP A 193 14.25 -18.70 11.55
C ASP A 193 13.76 -20.14 11.43
N PHE A 194 13.74 -20.72 10.22
CA PHE A 194 13.58 -22.17 10.07
C PHE A 194 14.67 -22.97 10.79
N THR A 195 15.82 -22.33 11.04
CA THR A 195 16.98 -22.95 11.73
C THR A 195 17.16 -22.51 13.17
N SER A 196 16.58 -21.35 13.61
CA SER A 196 16.88 -20.74 14.90
C SER A 196 15.66 -20.55 15.85
N GLY A 197 14.45 -20.80 15.39
CA GLY A 197 13.23 -20.76 16.23
C GLY A 197 12.84 -19.37 16.76
N GLN A 198 13.29 -18.29 16.14
CA GLN A 198 13.08 -16.89 16.60
C GLN A 198 12.09 -16.08 15.77
N LEU A 199 11.11 -16.74 15.12
CA LEU A 199 9.98 -16.04 14.48
C LEU A 199 9.10 -15.38 15.55
N ASP A 200 8.69 -14.13 15.30
CA ASP A 200 7.58 -13.57 16.05
C ASP A 200 6.36 -14.50 15.84
N PRO A 201 5.78 -15.08 16.91
CA PRO A 201 4.69 -16.07 16.80
C PRO A 201 3.51 -15.58 15.97
N LYS A 202 3.35 -14.24 15.85
CA LYS A 202 2.29 -13.60 15.05
C LYS A 202 2.50 -13.70 13.54
N ASP A 203 3.74 -13.85 13.09
CA ASP A 203 4.11 -13.86 11.68
C ASP A 203 4.35 -15.27 11.11
N ALA A 204 4.30 -16.29 12.00
CA ALA A 204 4.51 -17.68 11.62
C ALA A 204 3.48 -18.14 10.57
N GLY A 205 3.98 -18.63 9.43
CA GLY A 205 3.14 -19.14 8.33
C GLY A 205 2.48 -18.10 7.44
N ARG A 206 2.70 -16.80 7.67
CA ARG A 206 2.17 -15.70 6.84
C ARG A 206 3.11 -15.37 5.69
N ARG A 207 2.55 -14.88 4.59
CA ARG A 207 3.38 -14.41 3.46
C ARG A 207 4.06 -13.07 3.82
N SER A 208 5.33 -12.91 3.50
CA SER A 208 6.09 -11.69 3.81
C SER A 208 5.40 -10.41 3.33
N ASN A 209 4.71 -10.43 2.18
CA ASN A 209 3.93 -9.28 1.70
C ASN A 209 2.73 -8.91 2.61
N GLU A 210 2.12 -9.89 3.26
CA GLU A 210 1.01 -9.68 4.20
C GLU A 210 1.51 -9.05 5.49
N VAL A 211 2.67 -9.52 5.97
CA VAL A 211 3.34 -8.97 7.16
C VAL A 211 3.73 -7.51 6.92
N VAL A 212 4.38 -7.20 5.78
CA VAL A 212 4.73 -5.81 5.41
C VAL A 212 3.48 -4.94 5.31
N ALA A 213 2.40 -5.44 4.70
CA ALA A 213 1.16 -4.70 4.53
C ALA A 213 0.51 -4.34 5.87
N GLU A 214 0.43 -5.28 6.80
CA GLU A 214 -0.12 -5.06 8.13
C GLU A 214 0.70 -4.06 8.94
N ARG A 215 2.02 -4.25 9.01
CA ARG A 215 2.94 -3.38 9.76
C ARG A 215 2.90 -1.92 9.28
N ASN A 216 2.67 -1.70 7.99
CA ASN A 216 2.56 -0.36 7.40
C ASN A 216 1.11 0.11 7.20
N LYS A 217 0.10 -0.58 7.74
CA LYS A 217 -1.32 -0.23 7.62
C LYS A 217 -1.77 -0.06 6.16
N MET A 218 -1.25 -0.90 5.27
CA MET A 218 -1.50 -0.87 3.82
C MET A 218 -2.14 -2.17 3.35
N THR A 219 -2.75 -2.15 2.16
CA THR A 219 -3.15 -3.39 1.50
C THR A 219 -1.96 -4.05 0.78
N VAL A 220 -1.98 -5.37 0.64
CA VAL A 220 -0.94 -6.12 -0.10
C VAL A 220 -0.76 -5.57 -1.52
N LYS A 221 -1.86 -5.20 -2.20
CA LYS A 221 -1.81 -4.59 -3.53
C LYS A 221 -1.09 -3.24 -3.54
N GLN A 222 -1.30 -2.41 -2.51
CA GLN A 222 -0.59 -1.14 -2.38
C GLN A 222 0.90 -1.35 -2.19
N VAL A 223 1.29 -2.27 -1.30
CA VAL A 223 2.71 -2.63 -1.07
C VAL A 223 3.36 -3.08 -2.38
N GLN A 224 2.73 -3.99 -3.12
CA GLN A 224 3.24 -4.47 -4.41
C GLN A 224 3.40 -3.35 -5.44
N ARG A 225 2.44 -2.43 -5.52
CA ARG A 225 2.52 -1.27 -6.42
C ARG A 225 3.66 -0.32 -6.06
N TYR A 226 3.86 -0.04 -4.76
CA TYR A 226 5.02 0.76 -4.33
C TYR A 226 6.33 0.06 -4.64
N ILE A 227 6.47 -1.23 -4.31
CA ILE A 227 7.69 -1.98 -4.58
C ILE A 227 8.01 -1.98 -6.09
N LYS A 228 6.99 -2.08 -6.95
CA LYS A 228 7.17 -2.06 -8.40
C LYS A 228 7.75 -0.74 -8.92
N LEU A 229 7.51 0.38 -8.24
CA LEU A 229 8.11 1.68 -8.62
C LEU A 229 9.64 1.69 -8.58
N ASN A 230 10.28 0.76 -7.87
CA ASN A 230 11.75 0.63 -7.89
C ASN A 230 12.31 0.25 -9.27
N ASP A 231 11.46 -0.21 -10.19
CA ASP A 231 11.84 -0.56 -11.56
C ASP A 231 11.75 0.63 -12.52
N LEU A 232 11.38 1.82 -12.03
CA LEU A 232 11.46 3.06 -12.80
C LEU A 232 12.90 3.51 -12.98
N VAL A 233 13.20 4.03 -14.17
CA VAL A 233 14.45 4.76 -14.40
C VAL A 233 14.51 6.02 -13.53
N PRO A 234 15.72 6.50 -13.14
CA PRO A 234 15.87 7.63 -12.23
C PRO A 234 15.10 8.89 -12.67
N GLU A 235 15.05 9.16 -13.96
CA GLU A 235 14.39 10.32 -14.56
C GLU A 235 12.88 10.28 -14.28
N LEU A 236 12.21 9.16 -14.58
CA LEU A 236 10.78 9.01 -14.31
C LEU A 236 10.46 8.96 -12.81
N SER A 237 11.34 8.37 -12.01
CA SER A 237 11.22 8.36 -10.55
C SER A 237 11.25 9.77 -9.97
N LYS A 238 12.17 10.62 -10.48
CA LYS A 238 12.27 12.02 -10.10
C LYS A 238 11.02 12.81 -10.49
N MET A 239 10.54 12.65 -11.74
CA MET A 239 9.31 13.31 -12.22
C MET A 239 8.08 12.91 -11.39
N MET A 240 8.01 11.65 -10.91
CA MET A 240 6.96 11.19 -10.01
C MET A 240 7.07 11.86 -8.64
N ASP A 241 8.27 11.98 -8.08
CA ASP A 241 8.49 12.62 -6.78
C ASP A 241 8.21 14.12 -6.82
N GLU A 242 8.45 14.78 -7.96
CA GLU A 242 8.10 16.18 -8.23
C GLU A 242 6.61 16.39 -8.53
N GLY A 243 5.82 15.31 -8.62
CA GLY A 243 4.38 15.36 -8.88
C GLY A 243 4.00 15.56 -10.35
N GLN A 244 4.97 15.59 -11.28
CA GLN A 244 4.71 15.67 -12.72
C GLN A 244 3.96 14.43 -13.20
N ILE A 245 4.38 13.24 -12.75
CA ILE A 245 3.72 11.97 -13.06
C ILE A 245 2.92 11.51 -11.83
N LYS A 246 1.63 11.22 -12.02
CA LYS A 246 0.78 10.67 -10.95
C LYS A 246 1.17 9.22 -10.63
N PHE A 247 0.97 8.80 -9.38
CA PHE A 247 1.31 7.47 -8.87
C PHE A 247 0.82 6.31 -9.77
N THR A 248 -0.44 6.34 -10.21
CA THR A 248 -1.01 5.23 -10.97
C THR A 248 -0.42 5.09 -12.38
N PRO A 249 -0.27 6.14 -13.19
CA PRO A 249 0.52 6.07 -14.43
C PRO A 249 1.96 5.61 -14.19
N ALA A 250 2.65 6.12 -13.15
CA ALA A 250 4.02 5.72 -12.84
C ALA A 250 4.15 4.20 -12.58
N VAL A 251 3.18 3.60 -11.89
CA VAL A 251 3.13 2.14 -11.70
C VAL A 251 3.01 1.40 -13.04
N GLU A 252 2.19 1.89 -13.97
CA GLU A 252 2.09 1.27 -15.31
C GLU A 252 3.40 1.40 -16.09
N LEU A 253 4.04 2.58 -16.03
CA LEU A 253 5.34 2.80 -16.69
C LEU A 253 6.45 1.91 -16.12
N SER A 254 6.40 1.55 -14.84
CA SER A 254 7.41 0.68 -14.21
C SER A 254 7.42 -0.76 -14.76
N TYR A 255 6.40 -1.16 -15.51
CA TYR A 255 6.37 -2.45 -16.21
C TYR A 255 7.02 -2.42 -17.59
N ILE A 256 7.35 -1.24 -18.11
CA ILE A 256 7.96 -1.03 -19.43
C ILE A 256 9.47 -1.26 -19.33
N LYS A 257 10.09 -1.71 -20.41
CA LYS A 257 11.55 -1.94 -20.47
C LYS A 257 12.31 -0.62 -20.23
N PRO A 258 13.44 -0.63 -19.50
CA PRO A 258 14.21 0.58 -19.16
C PRO A 258 14.59 1.44 -20.38
N LYS A 259 14.87 0.84 -21.54
CA LYS A 259 15.15 1.56 -22.78
C LYS A 259 13.96 2.47 -23.17
N ASN A 260 12.75 1.92 -23.19
CA ASN A 260 11.56 2.65 -23.58
C ASN A 260 11.11 3.64 -22.49
N GLN A 261 11.36 3.35 -21.21
CA GLN A 261 11.15 4.30 -20.13
C GLN A 261 11.97 5.59 -20.33
N LYS A 262 13.23 5.48 -20.80
CA LYS A 262 14.05 6.66 -21.11
C LYS A 262 13.48 7.49 -22.25
N TYR A 263 12.94 6.86 -23.31
CA TYR A 263 12.24 7.59 -24.37
C TYR A 263 11.00 8.29 -23.83
N ILE A 264 10.22 7.65 -22.96
CA ILE A 264 9.06 8.26 -22.32
C ILE A 264 9.47 9.46 -21.47
N ALA A 265 10.58 9.39 -20.73
CA ALA A 265 11.08 10.53 -19.95
C ALA A 265 11.40 11.72 -20.86
N VAL A 266 12.10 11.50 -21.97
CA VAL A 266 12.38 12.55 -22.96
C VAL A 266 11.10 13.13 -23.57
N ALA A 267 10.13 12.26 -23.91
CA ALA A 267 8.84 12.71 -24.46
C ALA A 267 8.05 13.57 -23.45
N ILE A 268 8.09 13.24 -22.15
CA ILE A 268 7.45 14.06 -21.10
C ILE A 268 8.12 15.44 -20.98
N GLU A 269 9.44 15.49 -21.08
CA GLU A 269 10.20 16.74 -21.02
C GLU A 269 9.91 17.64 -22.24
N SER A 270 9.83 17.05 -23.46
CA SER A 270 9.60 17.79 -24.69
C SER A 270 8.17 18.31 -24.79
N GLU A 271 7.18 17.50 -24.44
CA GLU A 271 5.75 17.85 -24.53
C GLU A 271 5.23 18.61 -23.29
N VAL A 272 6.05 18.75 -22.24
CA VAL A 272 5.67 19.32 -20.94
C VAL A 272 4.38 18.72 -20.38
N ALA A 273 4.11 17.45 -20.73
CA ALA A 273 2.87 16.76 -20.39
C ALA A 273 3.09 15.29 -20.04
N ALA A 274 2.72 14.90 -18.82
CA ALA A 274 2.80 13.50 -18.41
C ALA A 274 1.69 12.65 -19.04
N PRO A 275 1.93 11.36 -19.29
CA PRO A 275 0.92 10.46 -19.86
C PRO A 275 -0.26 10.26 -18.90
N SER A 276 -1.46 10.16 -19.47
CA SER A 276 -2.64 9.72 -18.75
C SER A 276 -2.53 8.24 -18.39
N LEU A 277 -3.41 7.75 -17.50
CA LEU A 277 -3.44 6.33 -17.15
C LEU A 277 -3.67 5.44 -18.39
N SER A 278 -4.58 5.83 -19.28
CA SER A 278 -4.89 5.06 -20.50
C SER A 278 -3.71 5.03 -21.47
N GLN A 279 -2.99 6.15 -21.64
CA GLN A 279 -1.78 6.20 -22.45
C GLN A 279 -0.67 5.31 -21.84
N ALA A 280 -0.45 5.38 -20.54
CA ALA A 280 0.55 4.53 -19.86
C ALA A 280 0.23 3.03 -19.98
N GLN A 281 -1.04 2.64 -19.84
CA GLN A 281 -1.48 1.24 -20.02
C GLN A 281 -1.26 0.78 -21.46
N ARG A 282 -1.61 1.61 -22.44
CA ARG A 282 -1.40 1.31 -23.87
C ARG A 282 0.09 1.16 -24.19
N MET A 283 0.95 2.05 -23.69
CA MET A 283 2.40 1.93 -23.83
C MET A 283 2.91 0.61 -23.24
N ARG A 284 2.46 0.24 -22.05
CA ARG A 284 2.80 -1.04 -21.41
C ARG A 284 2.39 -2.24 -22.29
N GLU A 285 1.17 -2.25 -22.80
CA GLU A 285 0.70 -3.33 -23.67
C GLU A 285 1.53 -3.46 -24.96
N LEU A 286 1.88 -2.32 -25.57
CA LEU A 286 2.71 -2.29 -26.78
C LEU A 286 4.15 -2.71 -26.48
N ASP A 287 4.71 -2.37 -25.30
CA ASP A 287 6.03 -2.83 -24.88
C ASP A 287 6.06 -4.34 -24.66
N GLN A 288 4.99 -4.90 -24.06
CA GLN A 288 4.84 -6.35 -23.86
C GLN A 288 4.78 -7.10 -25.19
N LYS A 289 4.15 -6.50 -26.21
CA LYS A 289 4.10 -7.02 -27.59
C LYS A 289 5.40 -6.79 -28.38
N GLY A 290 6.35 -6.04 -27.80
CA GLY A 290 7.64 -5.75 -28.43
C GLY A 290 7.59 -4.74 -29.57
N VAL A 291 6.48 -3.99 -29.72
CA VAL A 291 6.28 -3.00 -30.80
C VAL A 291 6.40 -1.55 -30.35
N LEU A 292 6.65 -1.31 -29.05
CA LEU A 292 6.84 0.03 -28.51
C LEU A 292 8.24 0.55 -28.92
N ASN A 293 8.27 1.72 -29.57
CA ASN A 293 9.46 2.48 -29.95
C ASN A 293 9.23 3.99 -29.73
N GLY A 294 10.22 4.83 -30.02
CA GLY A 294 10.13 6.29 -29.82
C GLY A 294 8.96 6.90 -30.60
N ASP A 295 8.82 6.60 -31.89
CA ASP A 295 7.78 7.16 -32.74
C ASP A 295 6.36 6.83 -32.24
N VAL A 296 6.19 5.59 -31.73
CA VAL A 296 4.91 5.16 -31.14
C VAL A 296 4.64 5.88 -29.80
N ILE A 297 5.68 6.11 -29.00
CA ILE A 297 5.56 6.87 -27.75
C ILE A 297 5.13 8.30 -28.05
N ASP A 298 5.80 8.98 -28.97
CA ASP A 298 5.48 10.34 -29.37
C ASP A 298 4.06 10.43 -29.93
N GLY A 299 3.66 9.50 -30.80
CA GLY A 299 2.30 9.42 -31.31
C GLY A 299 1.24 9.28 -30.22
N ILE A 300 1.51 8.46 -29.18
CA ILE A 300 0.60 8.30 -28.02
C ILE A 300 0.58 9.56 -27.14
N MET A 301 1.73 10.21 -26.97
CA MET A 301 1.83 11.42 -26.14
C MET A 301 1.13 12.62 -26.79
N MET A 302 1.17 12.73 -28.12
CA MET A 302 0.50 13.77 -28.91
C MET A 302 -1.03 13.58 -29.01
N GLU A 303 -1.55 12.37 -28.70
CA GLU A 303 -3.01 12.16 -28.70
C GLU A 303 -3.68 13.08 -27.68
N ASP A 304 -4.75 13.77 -28.13
CA ASP A 304 -5.57 14.58 -27.25
C ASP A 304 -6.05 13.76 -26.04
N LYS A 305 -5.73 14.23 -24.87
CA LYS A 305 -6.26 13.63 -23.64
C LYS A 305 -7.76 13.83 -23.67
N LYS A 306 -8.52 12.75 -23.80
CA LYS A 306 -9.98 12.82 -23.66
C LYS A 306 -10.29 13.50 -22.34
N GLU A 307 -10.67 14.77 -22.41
CA GLU A 307 -11.29 15.43 -21.28
C GLU A 307 -12.57 14.64 -20.97
N VAL A 308 -12.52 13.90 -19.90
CA VAL A 308 -13.74 13.32 -19.36
C VAL A 308 -14.40 14.44 -18.57
N ASP A 309 -15.33 15.14 -19.19
CA ASP A 309 -16.18 16.11 -18.51
C ASP A 309 -16.88 15.39 -17.36
N LYS A 310 -16.32 15.56 -16.18
CA LYS A 310 -16.89 15.01 -14.95
C LYS A 310 -17.56 16.14 -14.20
N VAL A 311 -18.86 16.10 -14.15
CA VAL A 311 -19.62 16.90 -13.20
C VAL A 311 -19.56 16.16 -11.85
N ILE A 312 -18.88 16.74 -10.88
CA ILE A 312 -18.78 16.17 -9.53
C ILE A 312 -19.76 16.93 -8.66
N LEU A 313 -20.80 16.24 -8.23
CA LEU A 313 -21.75 16.74 -7.23
C LEU A 313 -21.30 16.24 -5.86
N THR A 314 -21.08 17.17 -4.94
CA THR A 314 -20.67 16.84 -3.57
C THR A 314 -21.86 16.33 -2.75
N GLY A 315 -21.59 15.53 -1.71
CA GLY A 315 -22.65 15.07 -0.79
C GLY A 315 -23.41 16.21 -0.11
N ALA A 316 -22.77 17.37 0.10
CA ALA A 316 -23.40 18.58 0.64
C ALA A 316 -24.39 19.23 -0.33
N GLU A 317 -24.08 19.23 -1.62
CA GLU A 317 -24.98 19.71 -2.68
C GLU A 317 -26.15 18.76 -2.89
N LEU A 318 -25.89 17.46 -2.94
CA LEU A 318 -26.90 16.43 -3.11
C LEU A 318 -27.81 16.32 -1.89
N GLY A 319 -27.30 16.53 -0.69
CA GLY A 319 -28.08 16.48 0.57
C GLY A 319 -29.19 17.54 0.68
N LYS A 320 -29.21 18.56 -0.20
CA LYS A 320 -30.30 19.52 -0.31
C LYS A 320 -31.53 18.95 -1.01
N TYR A 321 -31.34 17.92 -1.82
CA TYR A 321 -32.39 17.33 -2.68
C TYR A 321 -32.75 15.91 -2.27
N PHE A 322 -31.83 15.21 -1.58
CA PHE A 322 -32.01 13.83 -1.14
C PHE A 322 -32.01 13.72 0.37
N GLY A 323 -32.82 12.81 0.91
CA GLY A 323 -32.87 12.54 2.35
C GLY A 323 -31.56 11.90 2.85
N LYS A 324 -31.34 12.00 4.17
CA LYS A 324 -30.14 11.46 4.83
C LYS A 324 -29.95 9.94 4.70
N GLU A 325 -31.01 9.21 4.43
CA GLU A 325 -31.04 7.75 4.28
C GLU A 325 -30.73 7.26 2.85
N THR A 326 -30.67 8.20 1.87
CA THR A 326 -30.50 7.84 0.46
C THR A 326 -29.03 7.50 0.14
N THR A 327 -28.80 6.33 -0.41
CA THR A 327 -27.44 5.91 -0.77
C THR A 327 -26.93 6.65 -2.03
N PRO A 328 -25.61 6.83 -2.20
CA PRO A 328 -25.04 7.46 -3.40
C PRO A 328 -25.45 6.79 -4.71
N ARG A 329 -25.74 5.50 -4.70
CA ARG A 329 -26.21 4.76 -5.87
C ARG A 329 -27.64 5.14 -6.23
N GLU A 330 -28.52 5.18 -5.25
CA GLU A 330 -29.91 5.61 -5.45
C GLU A 330 -30.01 7.06 -5.91
N MET A 331 -29.19 7.97 -5.33
CA MET A 331 -29.09 9.36 -5.80
C MET A 331 -28.70 9.43 -7.27
N LYS A 332 -27.69 8.66 -7.70
CA LYS A 332 -27.25 8.60 -9.08
C LYS A 332 -28.37 8.09 -10.01
N ASP A 333 -29.05 7.01 -9.63
CA ASP A 333 -30.09 6.39 -10.45
C ASP A 333 -31.30 7.34 -10.61
N GLN A 334 -31.66 8.07 -9.56
CA GLN A 334 -32.72 9.09 -9.61
C GLN A 334 -32.31 10.30 -10.48
N ILE A 335 -31.07 10.79 -10.37
CA ILE A 335 -30.56 11.88 -11.21
C ILE A 335 -30.59 11.48 -12.70
N ILE A 336 -30.15 10.27 -13.03
CA ILE A 336 -30.18 9.77 -14.42
C ILE A 336 -31.62 9.73 -14.93
N LYS A 337 -32.56 9.23 -14.14
CA LYS A 337 -33.96 9.16 -14.50
C LYS A 337 -34.55 10.55 -14.77
N LEU A 338 -34.29 11.53 -13.90
CA LEU A 338 -34.74 12.91 -14.10
C LEU A 338 -34.15 13.56 -15.36
N LEU A 339 -32.89 13.27 -15.69
CA LEU A 339 -32.26 13.75 -16.90
C LEU A 339 -32.84 13.10 -18.17
N ASP A 340 -33.19 11.82 -18.10
CA ASP A 340 -33.85 11.12 -19.22
C ASP A 340 -35.27 11.65 -19.46
N ASP A 341 -36.03 11.88 -18.39
CA ASP A 341 -37.37 12.49 -18.46
C ASP A 341 -37.30 13.92 -19.05
N TRP A 342 -36.36 14.74 -18.57
CA TRP A 342 -36.14 16.08 -19.11
C TRP A 342 -35.75 16.09 -20.60
N LYS A 343 -34.90 15.16 -21.01
CA LYS A 343 -34.51 14.99 -22.43
C LYS A 343 -35.69 14.53 -23.29
N GLY A 344 -36.59 13.72 -22.72
CA GLY A 344 -37.84 13.30 -23.37
C GLY A 344 -38.75 14.49 -23.67
N GLN A 345 -38.97 15.34 -22.64
CA GLN A 345 -39.80 16.55 -22.77
C GLN A 345 -39.28 17.55 -23.80
N GLN A 346 -37.95 17.74 -23.87
CA GLN A 346 -37.34 18.62 -24.87
C GLN A 346 -37.56 18.10 -26.33
N LYS A 347 -37.62 16.79 -26.54
CA LYS A 347 -37.91 16.20 -27.87
C LYS A 347 -39.36 16.37 -28.25
N GLU A 348 -40.30 16.42 -27.30
CA GLU A 348 -41.71 16.67 -27.60
C GLU A 348 -41.99 18.13 -27.98
N VAL A 349 -41.32 19.07 -27.30
CA VAL A 349 -41.42 20.51 -27.60
C VAL A 349 -40.79 20.86 -28.96
N ALA A 350 -39.81 20.09 -29.43
CA ALA A 350 -39.11 20.31 -30.73
C ALA A 350 -39.82 19.70 -31.93
N LYS A 351 -41.00 19.05 -31.78
CA LYS A 351 -41.79 18.60 -32.93
C LYS A 351 -42.56 19.78 -33.51
N PRO A 352 -42.34 20.18 -34.80
CA PRO A 352 -43.11 21.25 -35.41
C PRO A 352 -44.57 20.81 -35.54
N GLU A 353 -45.49 21.70 -35.09
CA GLU A 353 -46.94 21.54 -35.32
C GLU A 353 -47.16 21.27 -36.81
N LYS A 354 -47.74 20.13 -37.13
CA LYS A 354 -48.26 19.84 -38.46
C LYS A 354 -49.34 20.86 -38.78
N LYS A 355 -49.02 21.84 -39.66
CA LYS A 355 -50.04 22.69 -40.29
C LYS A 355 -51.13 21.82 -40.90
N ALA A 356 -52.36 22.03 -40.44
CA ALA A 356 -53.55 21.46 -41.07
C ALA A 356 -53.65 21.91 -42.56
N PRO A 357 -54.08 21.06 -43.48
CA PRO A 357 -54.24 21.47 -44.88
C PRO A 357 -55.38 22.47 -44.98
N GLU A 358 -55.09 23.66 -45.54
CA GLU A 358 -56.11 24.61 -45.97
C GLU A 358 -56.97 23.95 -47.06
N ALA A 359 -58.28 23.87 -46.75
CA ALA A 359 -59.28 23.46 -47.74
C ALA A 359 -59.50 24.62 -48.75
N GLU A 360 -59.04 24.39 -50.00
CA GLU A 360 -59.47 25.24 -51.13
C GLU A 360 -60.96 25.12 -51.33
N LYS A 361 -61.60 26.31 -51.42
CA LYS A 361 -62.90 26.52 -52.08
C LYS A 361 -62.68 27.12 -53.48
#